data_71fdc802232d9e616a0d20bf778e0d7c
#
_entry.id   71fdc802232d9e616a0d20bf778e0d7c
#
_cell.length_a   1.000
_cell.length_b   1.000
_cell.length_c   1.000
_cell.angle_alpha   90.00
_cell.angle_beta   90.00
_cell.angle_gamma   90.00
#
_symmetry.space_group_name_H-M   'P 1'
#
loop_
_entity.id
_entity.type
_entity.pdbx_description
1 polymer ?
#
loop_
_entity_poly.entity_id
_entity_poly.type
_entity_poly.pdbx_seq_one_letter_code
_entity_poly.pdbx_strand_id
1 'polypeptide(L)'
;MDHCVWTLASRHFARHGNNVISVDLPGHGRSGGAPLATIETMADWVITVLDTFNIEQAALVGHSLGSLIALESAAAHASRIRAIALVGTTSPMPVSDAILDAAEANDHSAFDMLTQWGFSKRHQFGGNRSSGIWMIGNTLRLYEQSGPDVLFHDMRACNDYQSGIEQASRVTCPTLLLLGAEDRLTPVRSTQGLQSALTSAKVEVLPGAGHTIMVEAPNAMLDALHQVL
;
A
#
# COMPACT_ATOMS: atom_id res chain seq x y z
N MET A 1 -9.30 0.72 -1.66
CA MET A 1 -9.45 1.02 -0.19
C MET A 1 -9.22 2.50 0.04
N ASP A 2 -9.49 3.02 1.28
CA ASP A 2 -9.37 4.44 1.63
C ASP A 2 -8.45 4.67 2.85
N HIS A 3 -8.35 5.93 3.31
CA HIS A 3 -7.52 6.35 4.45
C HIS A 3 -7.82 5.59 5.75
N CYS A 4 -9.00 4.97 5.89
CA CYS A 4 -9.42 4.29 7.12
C CYS A 4 -8.51 3.11 7.48
N VAL A 5 -7.85 2.47 6.49
CA VAL A 5 -6.90 1.38 6.73
C VAL A 5 -5.71 1.81 7.58
N TRP A 6 -5.40 3.11 7.60
CA TRP A 6 -4.29 3.71 8.34
C TRP A 6 -4.67 4.27 9.71
N THR A 7 -5.94 4.13 10.13
CA THR A 7 -6.45 4.79 11.36
C THR A 7 -5.58 4.53 12.60
N LEU A 8 -5.12 3.30 12.81
CA LEU A 8 -4.28 2.98 13.97
C LEU A 8 -2.90 3.63 13.84
N ALA A 9 -2.24 3.49 12.69
CA ALA A 9 -0.92 4.06 12.46
C ALA A 9 -0.93 5.58 12.52
N SER A 10 -1.88 6.24 11.83
CA SER A 10 -1.97 7.70 11.82
C SER A 10 -2.20 8.27 13.21
N ARG A 11 -3.09 7.66 14.01
CA ARG A 11 -3.32 8.09 15.40
C ARG A 11 -2.11 7.86 16.29
N HIS A 12 -1.41 6.74 16.11
CA HIS A 12 -0.20 6.43 16.85
C HIS A 12 0.88 7.47 16.59
N PHE A 13 1.27 7.69 15.34
CA PHE A 13 2.32 8.63 14.98
C PHE A 13 1.96 10.09 15.30
N ALA A 14 0.70 10.49 15.13
CA ALA A 14 0.24 11.82 15.54
C ALA A 14 0.41 12.05 17.05
N ARG A 15 0.14 11.04 17.88
CA ARG A 15 0.38 11.12 19.35
C ARG A 15 1.85 11.12 19.74
N HIS A 16 2.73 10.68 18.85
CA HIS A 16 4.18 10.66 19.05
C HIS A 16 4.90 11.82 18.36
N GLY A 17 4.19 12.94 18.13
CA GLY A 17 4.79 14.19 17.67
C GLY A 17 4.96 14.35 16.17
N ASN A 18 4.37 13.48 15.36
CA ASN A 18 4.41 13.60 13.91
C ASN A 18 3.16 14.33 13.39
N ASN A 19 3.34 15.14 12.34
CA ASN A 19 2.22 15.58 11.51
C ASN A 19 1.90 14.45 10.52
N VAL A 20 0.68 13.92 10.57
CA VAL A 20 0.28 12.77 9.75
C VAL A 20 -0.88 13.15 8.84
N ILE A 21 -0.73 12.86 7.56
CA ILE A 21 -1.76 13.01 6.55
C ILE A 21 -2.05 11.63 5.96
N SER A 22 -3.27 11.15 6.12
CA SER A 22 -3.76 9.94 5.45
C SER A 22 -4.65 10.37 4.29
N VAL A 23 -4.19 10.14 3.08
CA VAL A 23 -4.85 10.60 1.86
C VAL A 23 -5.79 9.55 1.29
N ASP A 24 -6.85 10.01 0.63
CA ASP A 24 -7.61 9.24 -0.34
C ASP A 24 -7.19 9.71 -1.73
N LEU A 25 -6.77 8.81 -2.60
CA LEU A 25 -6.46 9.13 -3.99
C LEU A 25 -7.71 9.68 -4.71
N PRO A 26 -7.57 10.43 -5.81
CA PRO A 26 -8.71 10.83 -6.63
C PRO A 26 -9.62 9.63 -6.97
N GLY A 27 -10.93 9.82 -6.80
CA GLY A 27 -11.92 8.75 -6.97
C GLY A 27 -12.09 7.79 -5.78
N HIS A 28 -11.26 7.91 -4.74
CA HIS A 28 -11.32 7.06 -3.54
C HIS A 28 -11.90 7.78 -2.34
N GLY A 29 -12.54 7.02 -1.47
CA GLY A 29 -13.00 7.47 -0.15
C GLY A 29 -13.74 8.81 -0.19
N ARG A 30 -13.14 9.85 0.38
CA ARG A 30 -13.70 11.21 0.43
C ARG A 30 -13.19 12.14 -0.66
N SER A 31 -12.20 11.70 -1.45
CA SER A 31 -11.64 12.51 -2.54
C SER A 31 -12.52 12.44 -3.77
N GLY A 32 -12.80 13.60 -4.35
CA GLY A 32 -13.49 13.71 -5.62
C GLY A 32 -12.58 13.45 -6.81
N GLY A 33 -13.14 13.59 -8.01
CA GLY A 33 -12.43 13.42 -9.29
C GLY A 33 -12.47 11.98 -9.79
N ALA A 34 -11.89 11.76 -10.96
CA ALA A 34 -11.72 10.45 -11.55
C ALA A 34 -10.48 9.75 -10.99
N PRO A 35 -10.44 8.40 -10.93
CA PRO A 35 -9.24 7.65 -10.61
C PRO A 35 -8.09 8.02 -11.56
N LEU A 36 -6.87 8.06 -11.03
CA LEU A 36 -5.67 8.29 -11.83
C LEU A 36 -5.24 6.98 -12.51
N ALA A 37 -4.76 7.08 -13.74
CA ALA A 37 -4.56 5.91 -14.58
C ALA A 37 -3.20 5.21 -14.38
N THR A 38 -2.17 5.91 -13.85
CA THR A 38 -0.81 5.38 -13.76
C THR A 38 -0.16 5.69 -12.40
N ILE A 39 0.81 4.89 -12.02
CA ILE A 39 1.59 5.09 -10.78
C ILE A 39 2.30 6.43 -10.80
N GLU A 40 2.84 6.85 -11.95
CA GLU A 40 3.55 8.12 -12.12
C GLU A 40 2.61 9.31 -11.84
N THR A 41 1.41 9.30 -12.42
CA THR A 41 0.43 10.38 -12.16
C THR A 41 -0.06 10.41 -10.71
N MET A 42 -0.14 9.24 -10.06
CA MET A 42 -0.46 9.16 -8.64
C MET A 42 0.69 9.71 -7.78
N ALA A 43 1.94 9.46 -8.17
CA ALA A 43 3.12 10.01 -7.49
C ALA A 43 3.17 11.55 -7.60
N ASP A 44 2.93 12.09 -8.80
CA ASP A 44 2.85 13.55 -9.01
C ASP A 44 1.71 14.18 -8.21
N TRP A 45 0.58 13.48 -8.10
CA TRP A 45 -0.53 13.93 -7.26
C TRP A 45 -0.15 14.01 -5.78
N VAL A 46 0.63 13.03 -5.26
CA VAL A 46 1.16 13.07 -3.89
C VAL A 46 2.00 14.32 -3.67
N ILE A 47 2.85 14.70 -4.63
CA ILE A 47 3.64 15.94 -4.54
C ILE A 47 2.73 17.19 -4.53
N THR A 48 1.67 17.20 -5.33
CA THR A 48 0.68 18.27 -5.31
C THR A 48 -0.01 18.41 -3.93
N VAL A 49 -0.26 17.29 -3.25
CA VAL A 49 -0.76 17.31 -1.86
C VAL A 49 0.27 17.95 -0.93
N LEU A 50 1.55 17.60 -1.01
CA LEU A 50 2.60 18.22 -0.21
C LEU A 50 2.67 19.73 -0.44
N ASP A 51 2.57 20.16 -1.70
CA ASP A 51 2.58 21.58 -2.07
C ASP A 51 1.37 22.32 -1.48
N THR A 52 0.19 21.72 -1.55
CA THR A 52 -1.05 22.30 -1.01
C THR A 52 -0.97 22.57 0.49
N PHE A 53 -0.27 21.68 1.22
CA PHE A 53 -0.05 21.84 2.66
C PHE A 53 1.25 22.59 3.01
N ASN A 54 2.00 23.10 2.03
CA ASN A 54 3.31 23.73 2.18
C ASN A 54 4.31 22.84 2.94
N ILE A 55 4.30 21.55 2.64
CA ILE A 55 5.21 20.56 3.21
C ILE A 55 6.43 20.44 2.30
N GLU A 56 7.58 20.81 2.80
CA GLU A 56 8.84 20.74 2.05
C GLU A 56 9.27 19.31 1.80
N GLN A 57 9.25 18.48 2.84
CA GLN A 57 9.63 17.06 2.77
C GLN A 57 8.71 16.19 3.62
N ALA A 58 8.40 14.99 3.14
CA ALA A 58 7.62 13.99 3.88
C ALA A 58 8.27 12.61 3.85
N ALA A 59 7.94 11.77 4.84
CA ALA A 59 8.09 10.33 4.71
C ALA A 59 6.78 9.76 4.13
N LEU A 60 6.88 8.80 3.23
CA LEU A 60 5.72 8.14 2.65
C LEU A 60 5.59 6.69 3.15
N VAL A 61 4.40 6.31 3.54
CA VAL A 61 4.06 4.92 3.87
C VAL A 61 2.98 4.47 2.89
N GLY A 62 3.30 3.52 2.05
CA GLY A 62 2.39 2.98 1.05
C GLY A 62 2.18 1.49 1.19
N HIS A 63 0.94 1.03 1.00
CA HIS A 63 0.58 -0.38 0.99
C HIS A 63 0.15 -0.80 -0.41
N SER A 64 0.66 -1.94 -0.89
CA SER A 64 0.29 -2.51 -2.19
C SER A 64 0.47 -1.47 -3.33
N LEU A 65 -0.57 -1.08 -4.06
CA LEU A 65 -0.56 0.05 -5.00
C LEU A 65 0.16 1.28 -4.42
N GLY A 66 -0.18 1.66 -3.18
CA GLY A 66 0.42 2.79 -2.49
C GLY A 66 1.94 2.65 -2.28
N SER A 67 2.45 1.42 -2.22
CA SER A 67 3.90 1.18 -2.14
C SER A 67 4.62 1.52 -3.44
N LEU A 68 3.99 1.24 -4.59
CA LEU A 68 4.52 1.63 -5.90
C LEU A 68 4.51 3.15 -6.07
N ILE A 69 3.45 3.81 -5.59
CA ILE A 69 3.35 5.28 -5.57
C ILE A 69 4.47 5.88 -4.70
N ALA A 70 4.71 5.33 -3.51
CA ALA A 70 5.78 5.81 -2.62
C ALA A 70 7.17 5.60 -3.24
N LEU A 71 7.38 4.46 -3.90
CA LEU A 71 8.62 4.16 -4.63
C LEU A 71 8.86 5.15 -5.77
N GLU A 72 7.87 5.34 -6.64
CA GLU A 72 7.94 6.29 -7.77
C GLU A 72 8.17 7.72 -7.27
N SER A 73 7.43 8.15 -6.23
CA SER A 73 7.62 9.48 -5.63
C SER A 73 9.06 9.69 -5.13
N ALA A 74 9.65 8.69 -4.47
CA ALA A 74 11.02 8.78 -3.96
C ALA A 74 12.06 8.81 -5.07
N ALA A 75 11.82 8.12 -6.17
CA ALA A 75 12.72 8.09 -7.32
C ALA A 75 12.64 9.37 -8.18
N ALA A 76 11.42 9.82 -8.47
CA ALA A 76 11.18 10.97 -9.34
C ALA A 76 11.34 12.32 -8.62
N HIS A 77 11.02 12.37 -7.31
CA HIS A 77 10.98 13.60 -6.51
C HIS A 77 11.85 13.48 -5.24
N ALA A 78 13.10 13.01 -5.38
CA ALA A 78 14.00 12.67 -4.27
C ALA A 78 14.17 13.80 -3.23
N SER A 79 14.16 15.08 -3.65
CA SER A 79 14.28 16.21 -2.74
C SER A 79 13.06 16.43 -1.83
N ARG A 80 11.90 15.82 -2.17
CA ARG A 80 10.63 15.96 -1.47
C ARG A 80 10.35 14.80 -0.51
N ILE A 81 11.09 13.70 -0.63
CA ILE A 81 10.84 12.47 0.11
C ILE A 81 12.03 12.14 1.00
N ARG A 82 11.84 12.21 2.33
CA ARG A 82 12.91 11.95 3.30
C ARG A 82 13.06 10.48 3.70
N ALA A 83 12.02 9.66 3.53
CA ALA A 83 12.02 8.22 3.81
C ALA A 83 10.80 7.56 3.17
N ILE A 84 10.87 6.25 2.89
CA ILE A 84 9.73 5.46 2.42
C ILE A 84 9.59 4.15 3.19
N ALA A 85 8.34 3.74 3.40
CA ALA A 85 8.00 2.39 3.86
C ALA A 85 7.06 1.73 2.83
N LEU A 86 7.50 0.64 2.25
CA LEU A 86 6.81 -0.15 1.24
C LEU A 86 6.21 -1.39 1.90
N VAL A 87 4.90 -1.36 2.14
CA VAL A 87 4.17 -2.39 2.88
C VAL A 87 3.44 -3.31 1.92
N GLY A 88 3.67 -4.62 1.98
CA GLY A 88 3.03 -5.59 1.08
C GLY A 88 3.29 -5.25 -0.39
N THR A 89 4.55 -5.26 -0.79
CA THR A 89 5.03 -4.74 -2.08
C THR A 89 5.73 -5.80 -2.93
N THR A 90 5.75 -5.58 -4.22
CA THR A 90 6.63 -6.24 -5.21
C THR A 90 6.75 -5.36 -6.45
N SER A 91 7.79 -5.58 -7.26
CA SER A 91 7.84 -4.99 -8.62
C SER A 91 8.59 -5.96 -9.55
N PRO A 92 8.03 -6.22 -10.76
CA PRO A 92 6.69 -5.83 -11.19
C PRO A 92 5.60 -6.38 -10.25
N MET A 93 4.40 -5.78 -10.29
CA MET A 93 3.24 -6.22 -9.49
C MET A 93 2.14 -6.75 -10.44
N PRO A 94 2.30 -7.96 -10.97
CA PRO A 94 1.33 -8.51 -11.91
C PRO A 94 0.02 -8.82 -11.21
N VAL A 95 -1.08 -8.48 -11.87
CA VAL A 95 -2.44 -8.79 -11.45
C VAL A 95 -2.98 -9.89 -12.33
N SER A 96 -3.62 -10.91 -11.74
CA SER A 96 -4.19 -12.01 -12.52
C SER A 96 -5.33 -11.55 -13.41
N ASP A 97 -5.47 -12.15 -14.60
CA ASP A 97 -6.56 -11.84 -15.54
C ASP A 97 -7.92 -11.97 -14.85
N ALA A 98 -8.11 -12.97 -14.00
CA ALA A 98 -9.36 -13.16 -13.26
C ALA A 98 -9.76 -11.95 -12.39
N ILE A 99 -8.78 -11.27 -11.76
CA ILE A 99 -9.04 -10.04 -11.00
C ILE A 99 -9.30 -8.88 -11.94
N LEU A 100 -8.50 -8.74 -13.01
CA LEU A 100 -8.66 -7.65 -13.99
C LEU A 100 -10.03 -7.71 -14.67
N ASP A 101 -10.41 -8.88 -15.18
CA ASP A 101 -11.68 -9.09 -15.87
C ASP A 101 -12.89 -8.81 -14.94
N ALA A 102 -12.83 -9.33 -13.70
CA ALA A 102 -13.87 -9.09 -12.72
C ALA A 102 -13.94 -7.60 -12.30
N ALA A 103 -12.80 -6.93 -12.13
CA ALA A 103 -12.76 -5.51 -11.79
C ALA A 103 -13.27 -4.63 -12.95
N GLU A 104 -12.93 -4.96 -14.21
CA GLU A 104 -13.44 -4.26 -15.41
C GLU A 104 -14.96 -4.39 -15.56
N ALA A 105 -15.48 -5.58 -15.22
CA ALA A 105 -16.92 -5.82 -15.20
C ALA A 105 -17.65 -5.22 -13.98
N ASN A 106 -16.92 -4.61 -13.05
CA ASN A 106 -17.44 -4.22 -11.73
C ASN A 106 -18.11 -5.38 -10.98
N ASP A 107 -17.61 -6.59 -11.18
CA ASP A 107 -18.10 -7.80 -10.53
C ASP A 107 -17.57 -7.88 -9.09
N HIS A 108 -18.47 -8.14 -8.13
CA HIS A 108 -18.15 -8.26 -6.71
C HIS A 108 -17.09 -9.32 -6.41
N SER A 109 -16.97 -10.34 -7.27
CA SER A 109 -15.96 -11.40 -7.13
C SER A 109 -14.52 -10.87 -7.11
N ALA A 110 -14.24 -9.69 -7.70
CA ALA A 110 -12.94 -9.04 -7.60
C ALA A 110 -12.61 -8.68 -6.14
N PHE A 111 -13.58 -8.15 -5.39
CA PHE A 111 -13.42 -7.83 -3.97
C PHE A 111 -13.24 -9.08 -3.12
N ASP A 112 -14.02 -10.14 -3.43
CA ASP A 112 -13.92 -11.43 -2.74
C ASP A 112 -12.53 -12.06 -2.93
N MET A 113 -12.02 -12.10 -4.18
CA MET A 113 -10.69 -12.63 -4.49
C MET A 113 -9.58 -11.86 -3.76
N LEU A 114 -9.59 -10.52 -3.84
CA LEU A 114 -8.58 -9.68 -3.18
C LEU A 114 -8.63 -9.85 -1.66
N THR A 115 -9.83 -9.91 -1.08
CA THR A 115 -10.01 -10.09 0.35
C THR A 115 -9.56 -11.48 0.79
N GLN A 116 -9.98 -12.54 0.09
CA GLN A 116 -9.61 -13.91 0.43
C GLN A 116 -8.11 -14.18 0.28
N TRP A 117 -7.47 -13.63 -0.75
CA TRP A 117 -6.04 -13.83 -0.98
C TRP A 117 -5.17 -12.88 -0.16
N GLY A 118 -5.71 -11.72 0.24
CA GLY A 118 -5.01 -10.73 1.02
C GLY A 118 -4.79 -11.11 2.48
N PHE A 119 -5.64 -11.95 3.06
CA PHE A 119 -5.48 -12.39 4.44
C PHE A 119 -4.78 -13.74 4.57
N SER A 120 -3.92 -13.87 5.59
CA SER A 120 -3.37 -15.17 5.99
C SER A 120 -4.50 -16.11 6.45
N LYS A 121 -4.29 -17.43 6.33
CA LYS A 121 -5.30 -18.42 6.70
C LYS A 121 -5.83 -18.24 8.12
N ARG A 122 -4.93 -17.92 9.06
CA ARG A 122 -5.29 -17.70 10.46
C ARG A 122 -6.32 -16.58 10.61
N HIS A 123 -6.13 -15.47 9.88
CA HIS A 123 -6.96 -14.28 10.00
C HIS A 123 -8.27 -14.37 9.20
N GLN A 124 -8.36 -15.31 8.26
CA GLN A 124 -9.63 -15.62 7.60
C GLN A 124 -10.66 -16.25 8.55
N PHE A 125 -10.20 -16.97 9.57
CA PHE A 125 -11.05 -17.70 10.52
C PHE A 125 -11.08 -17.08 11.93
N GLY A 126 -10.84 -15.78 12.05
CA GLY A 126 -11.00 -15.06 13.31
C GLY A 126 -9.77 -15.06 14.23
N GLY A 127 -8.57 -15.26 13.69
CA GLY A 127 -7.30 -15.22 14.44
C GLY A 127 -6.87 -13.85 14.97
N ASN A 128 -7.77 -12.85 14.97
CA ASN A 128 -7.50 -11.52 15.51
C ASN A 128 -7.31 -11.58 17.03
N ARG A 129 -6.30 -10.88 17.55
CA ARG A 129 -6.07 -10.71 18.99
C ARG A 129 -7.16 -9.91 19.67
N SER A 130 -7.80 -8.98 18.97
CA SER A 130 -8.97 -8.23 19.43
C SER A 130 -10.22 -9.02 19.09
N SER A 131 -10.85 -9.65 20.09
CA SER A 131 -12.08 -10.40 19.88
C SER A 131 -13.21 -9.50 19.36
N GLY A 132 -14.07 -10.07 18.53
CA GLY A 132 -15.24 -9.37 17.97
C GLY A 132 -14.95 -8.50 16.73
N ILE A 133 -13.72 -8.43 16.24
CA ILE A 133 -13.39 -7.75 14.97
C ILE A 133 -13.43 -8.76 13.82
N TRP A 134 -14.26 -8.49 12.85
CA TRP A 134 -14.30 -9.25 11.59
C TRP A 134 -13.50 -8.55 10.51
N MET A 135 -12.19 -8.87 10.43
CA MET A 135 -11.24 -8.20 9.53
C MET A 135 -11.63 -8.31 8.06
N ILE A 136 -12.00 -9.51 7.61
CA ILE A 136 -12.40 -9.75 6.22
C ILE A 136 -13.61 -8.89 5.85
N GLY A 137 -14.68 -8.91 6.67
CA GLY A 137 -15.86 -8.13 6.39
C GLY A 137 -15.61 -6.63 6.39
N ASN A 138 -14.75 -6.12 7.27
CA ASN A 138 -14.38 -4.71 7.27
C ASN A 138 -13.65 -4.32 5.98
N THR A 139 -12.70 -5.16 5.53
CA THR A 139 -11.97 -4.91 4.28
C THR A 139 -12.90 -4.98 3.07
N LEU A 140 -13.81 -5.97 3.05
CA LEU A 140 -14.80 -6.10 1.98
C LEU A 140 -15.69 -4.85 1.90
N ARG A 141 -16.18 -4.35 3.04
CA ARG A 141 -16.97 -3.11 3.09
C ARG A 141 -16.22 -1.89 2.55
N LEU A 142 -14.90 -1.80 2.81
CA LEU A 142 -14.07 -0.73 2.23
C LEU A 142 -13.97 -0.82 0.70
N TYR A 143 -13.87 -2.02 0.14
CA TYR A 143 -13.92 -2.20 -1.31
C TYR A 143 -15.29 -1.82 -1.89
N GLU A 144 -16.35 -2.28 -1.27
CA GLU A 144 -17.75 -2.01 -1.72
C GLU A 144 -18.14 -0.52 -1.66
N GLN A 145 -17.44 0.29 -0.85
CA GLN A 145 -17.63 1.74 -0.82
C GLN A 145 -16.92 2.46 -1.96
N SER A 146 -16.05 1.77 -2.70
CA SER A 146 -15.39 2.34 -3.87
C SER A 146 -16.41 2.59 -4.99
N GLY A 147 -16.26 3.70 -5.71
CA GLY A 147 -17.05 3.96 -6.91
C GLY A 147 -16.78 2.92 -8.02
N PRO A 148 -17.66 2.86 -9.04
CA PRO A 148 -17.42 1.99 -10.19
C PRO A 148 -16.07 2.31 -10.84
N ASP A 149 -15.48 1.32 -11.45
CA ASP A 149 -14.19 1.36 -12.18
C ASP A 149 -12.95 1.70 -11.34
N VAL A 150 -13.09 2.15 -10.08
CA VAL A 150 -11.96 2.52 -9.22
C VAL A 150 -11.01 1.35 -9.05
N LEU A 151 -11.52 0.17 -8.69
CA LEU A 151 -10.68 -1.02 -8.52
C LEU A 151 -9.99 -1.42 -9.82
N PHE A 152 -10.70 -1.35 -10.95
CA PHE A 152 -10.11 -1.66 -12.25
C PHE A 152 -8.91 -0.76 -12.57
N HIS A 153 -9.06 0.56 -12.41
CA HIS A 153 -7.96 1.51 -12.62
C HIS A 153 -6.77 1.22 -11.71
N ASP A 154 -7.01 0.91 -10.44
CA ASP A 154 -5.96 0.57 -9.48
C ASP A 154 -5.20 -0.69 -9.88
N MET A 155 -5.93 -1.76 -10.20
CA MET A 155 -5.33 -3.05 -10.59
C MET A 155 -4.58 -2.93 -11.92
N ARG A 156 -5.13 -2.16 -12.86
CA ARG A 156 -4.49 -1.89 -14.14
C ARG A 156 -3.21 -1.09 -13.97
N ALA A 157 -3.21 -0.05 -13.14
CA ALA A 157 -2.01 0.74 -12.84
C ALA A 157 -0.91 -0.12 -12.22
N CYS A 158 -1.24 -1.03 -11.28
CA CYS A 158 -0.28 -1.98 -10.71
C CYS A 158 0.30 -2.91 -11.78
N ASN A 159 -0.56 -3.49 -12.63
CA ASN A 159 -0.16 -4.45 -13.65
C ASN A 159 0.74 -3.82 -14.73
N ASP A 160 0.44 -2.59 -15.12
CA ASP A 160 1.11 -1.90 -16.22
C ASP A 160 2.41 -1.19 -15.78
N TYR A 161 2.63 -1.03 -14.47
CA TYR A 161 3.85 -0.40 -13.93
C TYR A 161 5.05 -1.36 -13.99
N GLN A 162 5.90 -1.21 -15.01
CA GLN A 162 7.05 -2.08 -15.26
C GLN A 162 8.40 -1.46 -14.88
N SER A 163 8.45 -0.15 -14.63
CA SER A 163 9.70 0.60 -14.34
C SER A 163 10.18 0.48 -12.89
N GLY A 164 9.43 -0.17 -11.98
CA GLY A 164 9.68 -0.10 -10.55
C GLY A 164 11.07 -0.59 -10.09
N ILE A 165 11.68 -1.57 -10.77
CA ILE A 165 13.05 -2.00 -10.45
C ILE A 165 14.08 -0.92 -10.83
N GLU A 166 13.91 -0.29 -11.98
CA GLU A 166 14.75 0.83 -12.42
C GLU A 166 14.60 2.00 -11.43
N GLN A 167 13.36 2.37 -11.10
CA GLN A 167 13.09 3.43 -10.14
C GLN A 167 13.67 3.12 -8.74
N ALA A 168 13.58 1.87 -8.30
CA ALA A 168 14.17 1.45 -7.03
C ALA A 168 15.68 1.73 -6.95
N SER A 169 16.42 1.56 -8.05
CA SER A 169 17.85 1.85 -8.10
C SER A 169 18.21 3.35 -7.95
N ARG A 170 17.24 4.23 -8.15
CA ARG A 170 17.37 5.69 -8.02
C ARG A 170 16.99 6.22 -6.63
N VAL A 171 16.40 5.39 -5.78
CA VAL A 171 16.00 5.77 -4.42
C VAL A 171 17.22 5.91 -3.54
N THR A 172 17.36 7.08 -2.91
CA THR A 172 18.49 7.40 -2.04
C THR A 172 18.10 7.60 -0.57
N CYS A 173 16.82 7.74 -0.28
CA CYS A 173 16.33 7.93 1.08
C CYS A 173 16.26 6.61 1.87
N PRO A 174 16.24 6.66 3.22
CA PRO A 174 15.97 5.50 4.05
C PRO A 174 14.70 4.78 3.64
N THR A 175 14.80 3.46 3.47
CA THR A 175 13.72 2.62 2.94
C THR A 175 13.48 1.40 3.82
N LEU A 176 12.19 1.12 4.10
CA LEU A 176 11.74 -0.11 4.73
C LEU A 176 10.89 -0.90 3.73
N LEU A 177 11.23 -2.19 3.53
CA LEU A 177 10.33 -3.17 2.95
C LEU A 177 9.70 -3.98 4.08
N LEU A 178 8.39 -3.87 4.25
CA LEU A 178 7.63 -4.59 5.26
C LEU A 178 6.71 -5.60 4.59
N LEU A 179 6.98 -6.89 4.81
CA LEU A 179 6.39 -7.98 4.06
C LEU A 179 5.66 -8.96 4.99
N GLY A 180 4.54 -9.49 4.55
CA GLY A 180 3.85 -10.58 5.22
C GLY A 180 4.41 -11.94 4.79
N ALA A 181 4.74 -12.81 5.76
CA ALA A 181 5.27 -14.14 5.43
C ALA A 181 4.25 -15.04 4.70
N GLU A 182 2.96 -14.78 4.91
CA GLU A 182 1.85 -15.52 4.29
C GLU A 182 1.14 -14.72 3.18
N ASP A 183 1.76 -13.62 2.72
CA ASP A 183 1.21 -12.80 1.63
C ASP A 183 1.15 -13.60 0.32
N ARG A 184 -0.05 -13.69 -0.25
CA ARG A 184 -0.32 -14.43 -1.49
C ARG A 184 -0.48 -13.51 -2.70
N LEU A 185 -0.69 -12.21 -2.47
CA LEU A 185 -0.79 -11.19 -3.52
C LEU A 185 0.59 -10.68 -3.93
N THR A 186 1.46 -10.38 -2.93
CA THR A 186 2.85 -9.96 -3.14
C THR A 186 3.80 -10.85 -2.32
N PRO A 187 3.99 -12.13 -2.71
CA PRO A 187 4.77 -13.07 -1.93
C PRO A 187 6.21 -12.60 -1.73
N VAL A 188 6.80 -12.88 -0.55
CA VAL A 188 8.19 -12.49 -0.22
C VAL A 188 9.19 -12.85 -1.32
N ARG A 189 9.03 -14.02 -1.97
CA ARG A 189 9.91 -14.45 -3.06
C ARG A 189 9.89 -13.53 -4.29
N SER A 190 8.79 -12.81 -4.53
CA SER A 190 8.67 -11.89 -5.68
C SER A 190 9.33 -10.53 -5.43
N THR A 191 9.77 -10.24 -4.20
CA THR A 191 10.41 -8.98 -3.85
C THR A 191 11.92 -8.95 -4.09
N GLN A 192 12.54 -10.05 -4.52
CA GLN A 192 14.00 -10.17 -4.67
C GLN A 192 14.60 -9.08 -5.57
N GLY A 193 13.93 -8.74 -6.67
CA GLY A 193 14.35 -7.67 -7.56
C GLY A 193 14.41 -6.31 -6.85
N LEU A 194 13.37 -5.96 -6.10
CA LEU A 194 13.34 -4.74 -5.29
C LEU A 194 14.42 -4.74 -4.21
N GLN A 195 14.60 -5.86 -3.49
CA GLN A 195 15.62 -5.97 -2.45
C GLN A 195 17.04 -5.79 -3.03
N SER A 196 17.27 -6.29 -4.24
CA SER A 196 18.56 -6.12 -4.93
C SER A 196 18.79 -4.69 -5.41
N ALA A 197 17.75 -3.99 -5.86
CA ALA A 197 17.83 -2.63 -6.36
C ALA A 197 17.92 -1.59 -5.22
N LEU A 198 17.19 -1.81 -4.12
CA LEU A 198 17.18 -0.96 -2.93
C LEU A 198 18.30 -1.36 -1.95
N THR A 199 19.54 -1.08 -2.32
CA THR A 199 20.74 -1.60 -1.63
C THR A 199 20.87 -1.22 -0.15
N SER A 200 20.22 -0.16 0.29
CA SER A 200 20.21 0.31 1.69
C SER A 200 18.89 0.06 2.40
N ALA A 201 17.95 -0.65 1.77
CA ALA A 201 16.66 -0.91 2.37
C ALA A 201 16.76 -1.90 3.54
N LYS A 202 16.03 -1.59 4.61
CA LYS A 202 15.75 -2.55 5.67
C LYS A 202 14.59 -3.45 5.22
N VAL A 203 14.76 -4.75 5.36
CA VAL A 203 13.71 -5.73 5.03
C VAL A 203 13.23 -6.39 6.30
N GLU A 204 11.95 -6.34 6.55
CA GLU A 204 11.30 -7.01 7.67
C GLU A 204 10.16 -7.89 7.18
N VAL A 205 10.18 -9.16 7.57
CA VAL A 205 9.15 -10.14 7.20
C VAL A 205 8.38 -10.54 8.45
N LEU A 206 7.08 -10.24 8.49
CA LEU A 206 6.22 -10.50 9.64
C LEU A 206 5.62 -11.91 9.59
N PRO A 207 6.01 -12.80 10.54
CA PRO A 207 5.45 -14.15 10.61
C PRO A 207 3.94 -14.15 10.81
N GLY A 208 3.21 -14.97 10.07
CA GLY A 208 1.78 -15.17 10.20
C GLY A 208 0.91 -14.02 9.66
N ALA A 209 1.52 -12.98 9.08
CA ALA A 209 0.80 -11.91 8.41
C ALA A 209 0.68 -12.21 6.90
N GLY A 210 -0.48 -11.90 6.32
CA GLY A 210 -0.71 -11.87 4.88
C GLY A 210 -0.40 -10.51 4.28
N HIS A 211 -1.16 -10.13 3.28
CA HIS A 211 -1.00 -8.86 2.57
C HIS A 211 -1.48 -7.65 3.38
N THR A 212 -2.54 -7.83 4.18
CA THR A 212 -3.21 -6.72 4.90
C THR A 212 -2.53 -6.48 6.26
N ILE A 213 -1.23 -6.23 6.24
CA ILE A 213 -0.35 -6.13 7.41
C ILE A 213 -0.88 -5.14 8.46
N MET A 214 -1.43 -3.99 8.03
CA MET A 214 -1.94 -2.94 8.90
C MET A 214 -3.13 -3.42 9.77
N VAL A 215 -3.79 -4.49 9.38
CA VAL A 215 -4.92 -5.08 10.12
C VAL A 215 -4.50 -6.38 10.82
N GLU A 216 -3.67 -7.19 10.17
CA GLU A 216 -3.25 -8.50 10.67
C GLU A 216 -2.18 -8.41 11.76
N ALA A 217 -1.25 -7.46 11.62
CA ALA A 217 -0.11 -7.29 12.52
C ALA A 217 0.17 -5.81 12.87
N PRO A 218 -0.84 -5.04 13.35
CA PRO A 218 -0.73 -3.59 13.51
C PRO A 218 0.43 -3.16 14.43
N ASN A 219 0.64 -3.83 15.55
CA ASN A 219 1.71 -3.47 16.49
C ASN A 219 3.10 -3.71 15.87
N ALA A 220 3.32 -4.88 15.25
CA ALA A 220 4.58 -5.16 14.59
C ALA A 220 4.84 -4.19 13.43
N MET A 221 3.79 -3.79 12.70
CA MET A 221 3.92 -2.74 11.69
C MET A 221 4.36 -1.40 12.31
N LEU A 222 3.78 -0.97 13.44
CA LEU A 222 4.18 0.27 14.12
C LEU A 222 5.65 0.21 14.56
N ASP A 223 6.08 -0.91 15.16
CA ASP A 223 7.46 -1.12 15.59
C ASP A 223 8.44 -1.04 14.41
N ALA A 224 8.08 -1.63 13.28
CA ALA A 224 8.86 -1.56 12.05
C ALA A 224 8.94 -0.13 11.48
N LEU A 225 7.81 0.58 11.43
CA LEU A 225 7.74 1.95 10.91
C LEU A 225 8.57 2.93 11.74
N HIS A 226 8.65 2.77 13.07
CA HIS A 226 9.51 3.60 13.94
C HIS A 226 11.00 3.53 13.58
N GLN A 227 11.41 2.55 12.80
CA GLN A 227 12.81 2.37 12.44
C GLN A 227 13.22 3.23 11.23
N VAL A 228 12.25 3.84 10.54
CA VAL A 228 12.50 4.60 9.31
C VAL A 228 11.80 5.96 9.29
N LEU A 229 10.74 6.15 10.08
CA LEU A 229 10.01 7.43 10.20
C LEU A 229 10.57 8.32 11.29
#